data_852e4073a9d4d17fe4b65e60068f5f18
#
_entry.id   852e4073a9d4d17fe4b65e60068f5f18
#
_cell.length_a   1.000
_cell.length_b   1.000
_cell.length_c   1.000
_cell.angle_alpha   90.00
_cell.angle_beta   90.00
_cell.angle_gamma   90.00
#
_symmetry.space_group_name_H-M   'P 1'
#
loop_
_entity.id
_entity.type
_entity.pdbx_description
1 polymer ?
#
loop_
_entity_poly.entity_id
_entity_poly.type
_entity_poly.pdbx_seq_one_letter_code
_entity_poly.pdbx_strand_id
1 'polypeptide(L)'
;MSLRRAKSADEYVEWVKNAVFEVEDLRQCMLFESEDDILRMPAWLEPLTETIKELYDQMAEGRYHFGREDLPFMEIVHRHGDQIPFHTLLKQINETHRKGLEIDEDEEA
;
A
#
# COMPACT_ATOMS: atom_id res chain seq x y z
N MET A 1 -10.74 -12.48 11.23
CA MET A 1 -11.01 -12.45 9.80
C MET A 1 -9.74 -12.28 9.01
N SER A 2 -9.54 -13.13 8.00
CA SER A 2 -8.31 -13.03 7.24
C SER A 2 -8.40 -11.94 6.19
N LEU A 3 -7.27 -11.33 5.92
CA LEU A 3 -7.19 -10.37 4.85
C LEU A 3 -7.16 -11.12 3.52
N ARG A 4 -7.80 -10.54 2.52
CA ARG A 4 -7.73 -11.09 1.18
C ARG A 4 -6.34 -10.83 0.60
N ARG A 5 -5.91 -11.74 -0.24
CA ARG A 5 -4.68 -11.56 -1.00
C ARG A 5 -5.03 -11.50 -2.47
N ALA A 6 -4.17 -10.84 -3.25
CA ALA A 6 -4.38 -10.75 -4.68
C ALA A 6 -4.26 -12.15 -5.29
N LYS A 7 -5.08 -12.41 -6.30
CA LYS A 7 -5.13 -13.73 -6.91
C LYS A 7 -4.22 -13.88 -8.11
N SER A 8 -3.75 -12.77 -8.64
CA SER A 8 -2.85 -12.80 -9.78
C SER A 8 -1.88 -11.63 -9.68
N ALA A 9 -0.80 -11.72 -10.44
CA ALA A 9 0.17 -10.63 -10.46
C ALA A 9 -0.48 -9.36 -10.97
N ASP A 10 -1.32 -9.47 -11.99
CA ASP A 10 -2.00 -8.30 -12.53
C ASP A 10 -2.89 -7.65 -11.49
N GLU A 11 -3.62 -8.46 -10.73
CA GLU A 11 -4.47 -7.92 -9.69
C GLU A 11 -3.64 -7.23 -8.60
N TYR A 12 -2.53 -7.84 -8.24
CA TYR A 12 -1.66 -7.28 -7.22
C TYR A 12 -1.12 -5.92 -7.65
N VAL A 13 -0.66 -5.82 -8.89
CA VAL A 13 -0.17 -4.56 -9.42
C VAL A 13 -1.28 -3.50 -9.42
N GLU A 14 -2.50 -3.92 -9.78
CA GLU A 14 -3.63 -3.00 -9.73
C GLU A 14 -3.90 -2.48 -8.33
N TRP A 15 -3.78 -3.35 -7.34
CA TRP A 15 -3.96 -2.93 -5.95
C TRP A 15 -2.93 -1.88 -5.56
N VAL A 16 -1.67 -2.09 -5.95
CA VAL A 16 -0.62 -1.14 -5.62
C VAL A 16 -0.84 0.17 -6.38
N LYS A 17 -1.28 0.08 -7.62
CA LYS A 17 -1.60 1.27 -8.40
C LYS A 17 -2.73 2.05 -7.75
N ASN A 18 -3.74 1.34 -7.25
CA ASN A 18 -4.83 2.00 -6.53
C ASN A 18 -4.31 2.68 -5.27
N ALA A 19 -3.37 2.05 -4.58
CA ALA A 19 -2.79 2.66 -3.38
C ALA A 19 -2.05 3.95 -3.73
N VAL A 20 -1.37 3.99 -4.87
CA VAL A 20 -0.71 5.21 -5.32
C VAL A 20 -1.74 6.32 -5.52
N PHE A 21 -2.85 5.99 -6.20
CA PHE A 21 -3.91 6.97 -6.40
C PHE A 21 -4.50 7.43 -5.07
N GLU A 22 -4.74 6.50 -4.16
CA GLU A 22 -5.36 6.85 -2.88
C GLU A 22 -4.46 7.75 -2.05
N VAL A 23 -3.16 7.45 -2.02
CA VAL A 23 -2.26 8.28 -1.22
C VAL A 23 -2.07 9.66 -1.85
N GLU A 24 -2.06 9.74 -3.17
CA GLU A 24 -1.97 11.03 -3.83
C GLU A 24 -3.23 11.85 -3.58
N ASP A 25 -4.38 11.19 -3.61
CA ASP A 25 -5.64 11.87 -3.35
C ASP A 25 -5.68 12.39 -1.91
N LEU A 26 -5.24 11.56 -0.97
CA LEU A 26 -5.19 11.98 0.42
C LEU A 26 -4.25 13.16 0.59
N ARG A 27 -3.10 13.12 -0.07
CA ARG A 27 -2.12 14.19 0.01
C ARG A 27 -2.69 15.48 -0.55
N GLN A 28 -3.40 15.39 -1.68
CA GLN A 28 -4.02 16.58 -2.27
C GLN A 28 -5.10 17.15 -1.36
N CYS A 29 -5.91 16.29 -0.76
CA CYS A 29 -6.94 16.74 0.17
C CYS A 29 -6.34 17.48 1.35
N MET A 30 -5.27 16.95 1.90
CA MET A 30 -4.64 17.58 3.06
C MET A 30 -3.97 18.89 2.69
N LEU A 31 -3.35 18.95 1.51
CA LEU A 31 -2.77 20.19 1.02
C LEU A 31 -3.84 21.25 0.83
N PHE A 32 -4.97 20.85 0.29
CA PHE A 32 -6.06 21.79 0.04
C PHE A 32 -6.61 22.35 1.35
N GLU A 33 -6.78 21.48 2.33
CA GLU A 33 -7.34 21.91 3.61
C GLU A 33 -6.37 22.74 4.43
N SER A 34 -5.07 22.52 4.21
CA SER A 34 -4.05 23.23 4.97
C SER A 34 -3.46 24.40 4.21
N GLU A 35 -4.09 24.79 3.17
CA GLU A 35 -3.58 25.61 2.08
C GLU A 35 -2.44 26.57 2.42
N ASP A 36 -2.47 27.18 3.58
CA ASP A 36 -1.43 28.12 3.96
C ASP A 36 -0.47 27.57 4.98
N ASP A 37 -0.63 26.31 5.35
CA ASP A 37 0.19 25.77 6.44
C ASP A 37 0.56 24.34 6.15
N ILE A 38 1.55 24.21 5.29
CA ILE A 38 2.04 22.90 4.92
C ILE A 38 2.65 22.16 6.10
N LEU A 39 3.00 22.93 7.15
CA LEU A 39 3.56 22.33 8.37
C LEU A 39 2.54 21.52 9.14
N ARG A 40 1.26 21.69 8.82
CA ARG A 40 0.21 20.92 9.47
C ARG A 40 0.05 19.55 8.89
N MET A 41 0.70 19.27 7.78
CA MET A 41 0.60 17.95 7.19
C MET A 41 1.26 16.93 8.11
N PRO A 42 0.63 15.77 8.28
CA PRO A 42 1.22 14.76 9.15
C PRO A 42 2.61 14.34 8.68
N ALA A 43 3.51 14.15 9.62
CA ALA A 43 4.85 13.75 9.28
C ALA A 43 4.92 12.40 8.60
N TRP A 44 3.89 11.55 8.80
CA TRP A 44 3.88 10.21 8.22
C TRP A 44 3.45 10.22 6.75
N LEU A 45 2.86 11.31 6.27
CA LEU A 45 2.26 11.31 4.94
C LEU A 45 3.27 11.21 3.82
N GLU A 46 4.36 11.99 3.88
CA GLU A 46 5.38 11.93 2.83
C GLU A 46 6.08 10.57 2.79
N PRO A 47 6.54 10.03 3.93
CA PRO A 47 7.12 8.70 3.90
C PRO A 47 6.17 7.64 3.39
N LEU A 48 4.88 7.74 3.75
CA LEU A 48 3.89 6.80 3.24
C LEU A 48 3.78 6.91 1.73
N THR A 49 3.71 8.12 1.22
CA THR A 49 3.61 8.35 -0.22
C THR A 49 4.82 7.76 -0.93
N GLU A 50 6.01 8.03 -0.42
CA GLU A 50 7.22 7.58 -1.07
C GLU A 50 7.36 6.07 -1.06
N THR A 51 7.01 5.43 0.05
CA THR A 51 7.15 3.98 0.11
C THR A 51 6.16 3.27 -0.81
N ILE A 52 4.95 3.81 -0.92
CA ILE A 52 3.96 3.21 -1.83
C ILE A 52 4.40 3.39 -3.28
N LYS A 53 4.90 4.57 -3.64
CA LYS A 53 5.36 4.82 -4.99
C LYS A 53 6.57 3.98 -5.34
N GLU A 54 7.48 3.81 -4.38
CA GLU A 54 8.65 2.98 -4.62
C GLU A 54 8.24 1.54 -4.88
N LEU A 55 7.25 1.05 -4.16
CA LEU A 55 6.76 -0.31 -4.39
C LEU A 55 6.22 -0.45 -5.80
N TYR A 56 5.44 0.52 -6.23
CA TYR A 56 4.89 0.48 -7.59
C TYR A 56 6.01 0.53 -8.63
N ASP A 57 7.00 1.38 -8.40
CA ASP A 57 8.13 1.50 -9.33
C ASP A 57 8.88 0.18 -9.43
N GLN A 58 9.08 -0.50 -8.31
CA GLN A 58 9.74 -1.79 -8.33
C GLN A 58 8.98 -2.78 -9.19
N MET A 59 7.67 -2.78 -9.07
CA MET A 59 6.84 -3.67 -9.86
C MET A 59 6.90 -3.33 -11.34
N ALA A 60 6.83 -2.03 -11.65
CA ALA A 60 6.83 -1.58 -13.03
C ALA A 60 8.17 -1.87 -13.71
N GLU A 61 9.26 -1.86 -12.94
CA GLU A 61 10.58 -2.09 -13.47
C GLU A 61 11.03 -3.54 -13.38
N GLY A 62 10.18 -4.40 -12.84
CA GLY A 62 10.52 -5.80 -12.73
C GLY A 62 11.52 -6.11 -11.62
N ARG A 63 11.66 -5.22 -10.65
CA ARG A 63 12.59 -5.41 -9.54
C ARG A 63 11.91 -5.91 -8.28
N TYR A 64 10.60 -6.05 -8.30
CA TYR A 64 9.86 -6.43 -7.10
C TYR A 64 9.97 -7.93 -6.85
N HIS A 65 10.13 -8.27 -5.59
CA HIS A 65 10.13 -9.67 -5.14
C HIS A 65 9.29 -9.79 -3.89
N PHE A 66 8.56 -10.89 -3.80
CA PHE A 66 7.84 -11.19 -2.56
C PHE A 66 8.86 -11.41 -1.44
N GLY A 67 8.45 -11.12 -0.22
CA GLY A 67 9.31 -11.29 0.93
C GLY A 67 8.51 -11.75 2.13
N ARG A 68 9.21 -12.03 3.21
CA ARG A 68 8.55 -12.50 4.43
C ARG A 68 8.37 -11.40 5.45
N GLU A 69 8.99 -10.26 5.21
CA GLU A 69 8.91 -9.15 6.15
C GLU A 69 7.88 -8.14 5.68
N ASP A 70 7.41 -7.33 6.62
CA ASP A 70 6.45 -6.28 6.29
C ASP A 70 7.06 -5.30 5.30
N LEU A 71 6.19 -4.81 4.41
CA LEU A 71 6.58 -3.70 3.54
C LEU A 71 6.86 -2.45 4.38
N PRO A 72 7.72 -1.56 3.88
CA PRO A 72 8.12 -0.39 4.68
C PRO A 72 6.97 0.46 5.20
N PHE A 73 5.89 0.59 4.43
CA PHE A 73 4.79 1.44 4.87
C PHE A 73 4.02 0.85 6.05
N MET A 74 4.23 -0.43 6.35
CA MET A 74 3.45 -1.05 7.42
C MET A 74 3.74 -0.46 8.79
N GLU A 75 4.94 0.04 9.01
CA GLU A 75 5.23 0.71 10.27
C GLU A 75 4.32 1.92 10.44
N ILE A 76 4.10 2.64 9.36
CA ILE A 76 3.20 3.79 9.39
C ILE A 76 1.77 3.34 9.60
N VAL A 77 1.36 2.26 8.93
CA VAL A 77 0.02 1.74 9.07
C VAL A 77 -0.24 1.30 10.51
N HIS A 78 0.75 0.67 11.15
CA HIS A 78 0.58 0.22 12.53
C HIS A 78 0.39 1.41 13.48
N ARG A 79 1.07 2.52 13.21
CA ARG A 79 1.01 3.67 14.10
C ARG A 79 -0.14 4.62 13.79
N HIS A 80 -0.49 4.74 12.52
CA HIS A 80 -1.43 5.76 12.07
C HIS A 80 -2.56 5.22 11.20
N GLY A 81 -2.80 3.90 11.24
CA GLY A 81 -3.78 3.29 10.36
C GLY A 81 -5.16 3.90 10.48
N ASP A 82 -5.55 4.30 11.68
CA ASP A 82 -6.87 4.88 11.89
C ASP A 82 -7.02 6.24 11.20
N GLN A 83 -5.91 6.84 10.77
CA GLN A 83 -5.94 8.11 10.04
C GLN A 83 -5.79 7.91 8.54
N ILE A 84 -5.56 6.68 8.10
CA ILE A 84 -5.37 6.37 6.69
C ILE A 84 -6.62 5.69 6.16
N PRO A 85 -7.42 6.39 5.34
CA PRO A 85 -8.71 5.82 4.89
C PRO A 85 -8.56 4.51 4.15
N PHE A 86 -7.45 4.30 3.47
CA PHE A 86 -7.21 3.10 2.68
C PHE A 86 -6.28 2.10 3.38
N HIS A 87 -6.28 2.11 4.71
CA HIS A 87 -5.35 1.23 5.45
C HIS A 87 -5.63 -0.25 5.19
N THR A 88 -6.88 -0.61 4.93
CA THR A 88 -7.19 -2.01 4.64
C THR A 88 -6.53 -2.46 3.35
N LEU A 89 -6.56 -1.60 2.33
CA LEU A 89 -5.88 -1.91 1.06
C LEU A 89 -4.39 -2.14 1.29
N LEU A 90 -3.76 -1.28 2.10
CA LEU A 90 -2.34 -1.43 2.40
C LEU A 90 -2.06 -2.73 3.13
N LYS A 91 -2.95 -3.10 4.06
CA LYS A 91 -2.79 -4.36 4.79
C LYS A 91 -2.92 -5.55 3.86
N GLN A 92 -3.84 -5.48 2.90
CA GLN A 92 -4.02 -6.56 1.93
C GLN A 92 -2.82 -6.68 1.01
N ILE A 93 -2.26 -5.55 0.60
CA ILE A 93 -1.05 -5.55 -0.21
C ILE A 93 0.09 -6.20 0.57
N ASN A 94 0.24 -5.84 1.83
CA ASN A 94 1.30 -6.41 2.66
C ASN A 94 1.10 -7.90 2.88
N GLU A 95 -0.14 -8.32 3.08
CA GLU A 95 -0.43 -9.73 3.27
C GLU A 95 -0.05 -10.52 2.02
N THR A 96 -0.36 -9.98 0.85
CA THR A 96 0.04 -10.61 -0.41
C THR A 96 1.57 -10.66 -0.52
N HIS A 97 2.23 -9.58 -0.10
CA HIS A 97 3.69 -9.54 -0.15
C HIS A 97 4.31 -10.65 0.68
N ARG A 98 3.79 -10.87 1.87
CA ARG A 98 4.37 -11.81 2.80
C ARG A 98 4.01 -13.26 2.50
N LYS A 99 2.84 -13.50 1.95
CA LYS A 99 2.34 -14.86 1.75
C LYS A 99 2.23 -15.25 0.28
N GLY A 100 2.41 -14.30 -0.62
CA GLY A 100 2.30 -14.58 -2.04
C GLY A 100 0.87 -14.44 -2.54
N LEU A 101 0.70 -14.70 -3.83
CA LEU A 101 -0.61 -14.61 -4.45
C LEU A 101 -1.52 -15.70 -3.91
N GLU A 102 -2.81 -15.37 -3.83
CA GLU A 102 -3.82 -16.35 -3.39
C GLU A 102 -4.23 -17.19 -4.58
N ILE A 103 -3.43 -18.19 -4.88
CA ILE A 103 -3.71 -19.10 -5.95
C ILE A 103 -4.56 -20.21 -5.38
N ASP A 104 -5.57 -20.63 -6.16
CA ASP A 104 -6.46 -21.67 -5.71
C ASP A 104 -5.77 -23.03 -5.83
N GLU A 105 -5.06 -23.40 -4.78
CA GLU A 105 -4.29 -24.61 -4.80
C GLU A 105 -5.10 -25.85 -4.58
N ASP A 106 -6.34 -25.66 -4.15
CA ASP A 106 -7.22 -26.81 -3.98
C ASP A 106 -7.44 -27.53 -5.28
N GLU A 107 -7.33 -26.80 -6.36
CA GLU A 107 -7.53 -27.43 -7.68
C GLU A 107 -6.43 -28.40 -8.02
N GLU A 108 -5.33 -28.27 -7.32
CA GLU A 108 -4.21 -29.16 -7.59
C GLU A 108 -4.26 -30.42 -6.78
N ALA A 109 -5.01 -30.38 -5.74
CA ALA A 109 -5.05 -31.49 -4.80
C ALA A 109 -5.83 -32.66 -5.39
#